data_a48292ef452c7521c933f1819d60c7ac
#
_entry.id   a48292ef452c7521c933f1819d60c7ac
#
_cell.length_a   1.000
_cell.length_b   1.000
_cell.length_c   1.000
_cell.angle_alpha   90.00
_cell.angle_beta   90.00
_cell.angle_gamma   90.00
#
_symmetry.space_group_name_H-M   'P 1'
#
loop_
_entity.id
_entity.type
_entity.pdbx_description
1 polymer ?
#
loop_
_entity_poly.entity_id
_entity_poly.type
_entity_poly.pdbx_seq_one_letter_code
_entity_poly.pdbx_strand_id
1 'polypeptide(L)'
;MKNAMIRSVMLCMVCSMIAIVKAQVRQIDSPIMGWSSWNTYRVNINESLIKKQADAMVAQGLKDVGYNYINIDDGFFGYRNEEGVLQTHPERFPNGLKDIADYIHSLGLKAGIYSEAGANTCGSIWDADKNGIGVGLYGFEREDADLFFNQWGFDFIKIDFCGAGQQLELDEQERYTKIVNAIRDVCSRDISLNICRWAYPGTWVKNLARSWRISGDIAPNWGSIKYIISKNLYLSGFVGDGHYNDMDMLEVGRGMTQEEDETHFGMWCIMSSPLMIGCDLTTISASTLKLLTNPELIALNQDPLGLQAYVAQYEGNGYVLVKDIEEKRGNVRAVALYNPTDEECTFNVALSTLELKGITKVRDLINRKDEKSVKDSIRFKVIPHGVKILRVEGKERVELVRYEAEQAFLNQYDDLAKRKRGVAFMPFDGASGRMTVANLGGHVDNYAQWDEVYSEKGGEYKMTIYYVPIGEGRSRYQKREIKDYSIEVDINGDMFKLKNLETDRAKGIQKVECSVKLLEGYNVIRMGSRFTWAPDIDCFTLEPLNLD
;
A
#
# COMPACT_ATOMS: atom_id res chain seq x y z
N MET A 1 0.88 -0.24 -68.31
CA MET A 1 0.45 -1.29 -67.36
C MET A 1 1.46 -1.64 -66.27
N LYS A 2 2.79 -1.50 -66.44
CA LYS A 2 3.78 -1.82 -65.37
C LYS A 2 3.81 -0.81 -64.18
N ASN A 3 3.42 0.42 -64.36
CA ASN A 3 3.47 1.44 -63.30
C ASN A 3 2.25 1.49 -62.34
N ALA A 4 1.13 0.85 -62.72
CA ALA A 4 -0.01 0.72 -61.86
C ALA A 4 0.11 -0.43 -60.84
N MET A 5 0.81 -1.50 -61.22
CA MET A 5 1.03 -2.68 -60.39
C MET A 5 2.04 -2.43 -59.24
N ILE A 6 3.03 -1.56 -59.45
CA ILE A 6 4.01 -1.22 -58.41
C ILE A 6 3.40 -0.32 -57.34
N ARG A 7 2.46 0.57 -57.68
CA ARG A 7 1.75 1.42 -56.69
C ARG A 7 0.77 0.65 -55.82
N SER A 8 0.13 -0.38 -56.35
CA SER A 8 -0.80 -1.22 -55.55
C SER A 8 -0.04 -2.14 -54.59
N VAL A 9 1.14 -2.67 -54.96
CA VAL A 9 1.93 -3.51 -54.07
C VAL A 9 2.58 -2.68 -52.95
N MET A 10 3.00 -1.43 -53.24
CA MET A 10 3.58 -0.53 -52.23
C MET A 10 2.48 -0.01 -51.23
N LEU A 11 1.24 0.17 -51.65
CA LEU A 11 0.14 0.56 -50.80
C LEU A 11 -0.33 -0.59 -49.89
N CYS A 12 -0.29 -1.83 -50.37
CA CYS A 12 -0.58 -3.01 -49.52
C CYS A 12 0.52 -3.31 -48.50
N MET A 13 1.81 -3.02 -48.79
CA MET A 13 2.89 -3.19 -47.82
C MET A 13 2.89 -2.10 -46.74
N VAL A 14 2.44 -0.89 -47.03
CA VAL A 14 2.32 0.18 -46.02
C VAL A 14 1.10 -0.05 -45.12
N CYS A 15 -0.01 -0.59 -45.64
CA CYS A 15 -1.15 -0.99 -44.81
C CYS A 15 -0.90 -2.22 -43.92
N SER A 16 0.07 -3.07 -44.26
CA SER A 16 0.41 -4.25 -43.46
C SER A 16 1.39 -3.96 -42.29
N MET A 17 1.96 -2.75 -42.22
CA MET A 17 2.80 -2.31 -41.10
C MET A 17 2.08 -1.47 -40.05
N ILE A 18 0.76 -1.25 -40.22
CA ILE A 18 -0.09 -0.65 -39.17
C ILE A 18 -0.88 -1.79 -38.50
N ALA A 19 -0.17 -2.81 -38.06
CA ALA A 19 -0.79 -3.86 -37.28
C ALA A 19 0.07 -4.17 -36.07
N ILE A 20 -0.56 -3.91 -34.95
CA ILE A 20 -0.25 -4.49 -33.65
C ILE A 20 1.02 -3.92 -32.99
N VAL A 21 0.97 -2.65 -32.63
CA VAL A 21 1.39 -2.32 -31.28
C VAL A 21 0.23 -2.80 -30.38
N LYS A 22 0.16 -4.09 -30.09
CA LYS A 22 -0.42 -4.54 -28.85
C LYS A 22 0.39 -3.80 -27.79
N ALA A 23 -0.22 -2.81 -27.12
CA ALA A 23 0.33 -2.34 -25.88
C ALA A 23 0.64 -3.60 -25.08
N GLN A 24 1.90 -3.91 -24.87
CA GLN A 24 2.30 -4.89 -23.87
C GLN A 24 1.70 -4.32 -22.60
N VAL A 25 0.61 -4.91 -22.12
CA VAL A 25 0.07 -4.62 -20.80
C VAL A 25 1.25 -4.88 -19.88
N ARG A 26 1.82 -3.81 -19.34
CA ARG A 26 2.94 -3.92 -18.40
C ARG A 26 2.40 -4.77 -17.26
N GLN A 27 2.92 -5.97 -17.11
CA GLN A 27 2.53 -6.85 -16.02
C GLN A 27 2.95 -6.13 -14.74
N ILE A 28 1.96 -5.74 -13.94
CA ILE A 28 2.21 -5.11 -12.64
C ILE A 28 2.73 -6.21 -11.72
N ASP A 29 3.87 -5.97 -11.09
CA ASP A 29 4.40 -6.90 -10.11
C ASP A 29 3.47 -6.94 -8.90
N SER A 30 3.02 -8.12 -8.52
CA SER A 30 2.20 -8.35 -7.33
C SER A 30 2.98 -8.15 -6.03
N PRO A 31 2.31 -7.96 -4.87
CA PRO A 31 2.96 -7.98 -3.57
C PRO A 31 3.77 -9.26 -3.36
N ILE A 32 4.95 -9.16 -2.75
CA ILE A 32 5.76 -10.36 -2.49
C ILE A 32 5.07 -11.27 -1.46
N MET A 33 5.29 -12.57 -1.62
CA MET A 33 4.82 -13.61 -0.70
C MET A 33 6.01 -14.47 -0.27
N GLY A 34 6.15 -14.71 1.03
CA GLY A 34 7.30 -15.48 1.53
C GLY A 34 7.26 -15.71 3.02
N TRP A 35 8.42 -15.98 3.58
CA TRP A 35 8.67 -16.14 4.99
C TRP A 35 9.87 -15.28 5.40
N SER A 36 9.86 -14.75 6.62
CA SER A 36 10.99 -14.01 7.19
C SER A 36 11.30 -14.47 8.60
N SER A 37 12.58 -14.47 8.95
CA SER A 37 13.08 -15.07 10.19
C SER A 37 12.81 -14.23 11.45
N TRP A 38 12.52 -12.92 11.31
CA TRP A 38 12.57 -11.97 12.43
C TRP A 38 11.61 -12.29 13.57
N ASN A 39 10.29 -12.39 13.28
CA ASN A 39 9.29 -12.39 14.34
C ASN A 39 9.35 -13.60 15.27
N THR A 40 9.76 -14.76 14.77
CA THR A 40 9.92 -15.98 15.61
C THR A 40 11.32 -16.09 16.21
N TYR A 41 12.36 -15.73 15.47
CA TYR A 41 13.73 -16.08 15.84
C TYR A 41 14.61 -14.89 16.21
N ARG A 42 14.20 -13.67 15.87
CA ARG A 42 15.00 -12.46 16.07
C ARG A 42 16.42 -12.68 15.51
N VAL A 43 17.45 -12.30 16.25
CA VAL A 43 18.86 -12.52 15.88
C VAL A 43 19.35 -13.97 16.05
N ASN A 44 18.51 -14.87 16.60
CA ASN A 44 18.89 -16.26 16.91
C ASN A 44 18.65 -17.19 15.70
N ILE A 45 19.28 -16.89 14.59
CA ILE A 45 19.20 -17.65 13.34
C ILE A 45 20.52 -18.32 12.99
N ASN A 46 20.45 -19.39 12.21
CA ASN A 46 21.62 -20.07 11.67
C ASN A 46 21.29 -20.76 10.34
N GLU A 47 22.32 -21.24 9.66
CA GLU A 47 22.22 -21.92 8.36
C GLU A 47 21.20 -23.08 8.38
N SER A 48 21.28 -23.96 9.40
CA SER A 48 20.39 -25.13 9.51
C SER A 48 18.93 -24.72 9.66
N LEU A 49 18.64 -23.66 10.43
CA LEU A 49 17.30 -23.14 10.63
C LEU A 49 16.73 -22.59 9.31
N ILE A 50 17.49 -21.76 8.59
CA ILE A 50 17.03 -21.17 7.32
C ILE A 50 16.74 -22.28 6.30
N LYS A 51 17.64 -23.28 6.14
CA LYS A 51 17.42 -24.42 5.24
C LYS A 51 16.15 -25.19 5.60
N LYS A 52 15.90 -25.46 6.89
CA LYS A 52 14.68 -26.14 7.36
C LYS A 52 13.40 -25.35 7.06
N GLN A 53 13.42 -24.03 7.18
CA GLN A 53 12.26 -23.20 6.83
C GLN A 53 12.01 -23.21 5.31
N ALA A 54 13.06 -23.17 4.50
CA ALA A 54 12.95 -23.29 3.05
C ALA A 54 12.38 -24.65 2.62
N ASP A 55 12.87 -25.74 3.23
CA ASP A 55 12.33 -27.09 3.01
C ASP A 55 10.87 -27.20 3.41
N ALA A 56 10.50 -26.65 4.58
CA ALA A 56 9.14 -26.64 5.07
C ALA A 56 8.19 -25.84 4.15
N MET A 57 8.63 -24.72 3.59
CA MET A 57 7.85 -23.95 2.62
C MET A 57 7.45 -24.80 1.41
N VAL A 58 8.36 -25.62 0.91
CA VAL A 58 8.08 -26.55 -0.20
C VAL A 58 7.22 -27.72 0.28
N ALA A 59 7.60 -28.37 1.37
CA ALA A 59 6.93 -29.57 1.86
C ALA A 59 5.48 -29.33 2.30
N GLN A 60 5.16 -28.15 2.82
CA GLN A 60 3.81 -27.74 3.23
C GLN A 60 2.94 -27.23 2.05
N GLY A 61 3.47 -27.19 0.83
CA GLY A 61 2.75 -26.70 -0.36
C GLY A 61 2.56 -25.18 -0.42
N LEU A 62 3.23 -24.40 0.44
CA LEU A 62 3.17 -22.93 0.44
C LEU A 62 3.76 -22.37 -0.85
N LYS A 63 4.83 -22.96 -1.38
CA LYS A 63 5.40 -22.61 -2.67
C LYS A 63 4.38 -22.73 -3.81
N ASP A 64 3.56 -23.77 -3.82
CA ASP A 64 2.60 -24.05 -4.89
C ASP A 64 1.49 -23.01 -4.98
N VAL A 65 1.23 -22.29 -3.90
CA VAL A 65 0.23 -21.20 -3.85
C VAL A 65 0.87 -19.79 -3.92
N GLY A 66 2.19 -19.69 -4.16
CA GLY A 66 2.86 -18.44 -4.49
C GLY A 66 3.83 -17.89 -3.45
N TYR A 67 3.99 -18.50 -2.27
CA TYR A 67 5.03 -18.09 -1.32
C TYR A 67 6.40 -18.52 -1.83
N ASN A 68 7.16 -17.58 -2.35
CA ASN A 68 8.39 -17.88 -3.08
C ASN A 68 9.64 -17.19 -2.53
N TYR A 69 9.54 -16.37 -1.47
CA TYR A 69 10.69 -15.73 -0.83
C TYR A 69 11.02 -16.38 0.52
N ILE A 70 12.31 -16.61 0.77
CA ILE A 70 12.87 -16.87 2.09
C ILE A 70 13.76 -15.69 2.45
N ASN A 71 13.30 -14.86 3.38
CA ASN A 71 14.02 -13.68 3.83
C ASN A 71 14.80 -13.96 5.11
N ILE A 72 16.12 -13.76 5.04
CA ILE A 72 17.03 -13.82 6.18
C ILE A 72 17.09 -12.40 6.76
N ASP A 73 16.42 -12.21 7.88
CA ASP A 73 16.44 -10.94 8.60
C ASP A 73 17.72 -10.77 9.43
N ASP A 74 17.81 -9.81 10.35
CA ASP A 74 18.99 -9.56 11.17
C ASP A 74 19.46 -10.79 11.95
N GLY A 75 20.76 -10.86 12.25
CA GLY A 75 21.37 -11.95 13.01
C GLY A 75 22.40 -12.80 12.25
N PHE A 76 22.64 -12.54 10.97
CA PHE A 76 23.65 -13.26 10.17
C PHE A 76 25.02 -12.57 10.14
N PHE A 77 25.11 -11.35 10.60
CA PHE A 77 26.33 -10.56 10.56
C PHE A 77 27.43 -11.11 11.47
N GLY A 78 28.66 -11.00 11.02
CA GLY A 78 29.85 -11.29 11.82
C GLY A 78 30.63 -10.02 12.14
N TYR A 79 31.38 -9.51 11.18
CA TYR A 79 32.22 -8.32 11.32
C TYR A 79 32.63 -7.80 9.94
N ARG A 80 33.31 -6.65 9.87
CA ARG A 80 34.04 -6.25 8.67
C ARG A 80 35.52 -6.54 8.83
N ASN A 81 36.14 -7.14 7.81
CA ASN A 81 37.58 -7.41 7.81
C ASN A 81 38.39 -6.12 7.62
N GLU A 82 39.73 -6.23 7.57
CA GLU A 82 40.64 -5.07 7.45
C GLU A 82 40.43 -4.27 6.15
N GLU A 83 39.95 -4.91 5.09
CA GLU A 83 39.58 -4.30 3.81
C GLU A 83 38.15 -3.70 3.83
N GLY A 84 37.41 -3.81 4.95
CA GLY A 84 36.04 -3.33 5.09
C GLY A 84 34.98 -4.28 4.53
N VAL A 85 35.36 -5.47 4.03
CA VAL A 85 34.42 -6.44 3.46
C VAL A 85 33.64 -7.12 4.56
N LEU A 86 32.31 -7.10 4.42
CA LEU A 86 31.38 -7.73 5.37
C LEU A 86 31.59 -9.25 5.41
N GLN A 87 31.71 -9.79 6.61
CA GLN A 87 31.80 -11.22 6.89
C GLN A 87 30.54 -11.71 7.59
N THR A 88 30.11 -12.92 7.28
CA THR A 88 29.02 -13.61 7.96
C THR A 88 29.45 -14.11 9.34
N HIS A 89 28.49 -14.35 10.23
CA HIS A 89 28.76 -14.91 11.55
C HIS A 89 29.35 -16.33 11.41
N PRO A 90 30.60 -16.58 11.86
CA PRO A 90 31.32 -17.80 11.52
C PRO A 90 30.72 -19.08 12.11
N GLU A 91 30.03 -19.00 13.27
CA GLU A 91 29.38 -20.16 13.90
C GLU A 91 27.94 -20.37 13.39
N ARG A 92 27.21 -19.28 13.13
CA ARG A 92 25.82 -19.34 12.67
C ARG A 92 25.74 -19.70 11.19
N PHE A 93 26.66 -19.18 10.36
CA PHE A 93 26.71 -19.36 8.91
C PHE A 93 28.11 -19.76 8.45
N PRO A 94 28.60 -20.96 8.85
CA PRO A 94 29.97 -21.38 8.58
C PRO A 94 30.31 -21.54 7.09
N ASN A 95 29.29 -21.79 6.24
CA ASN A 95 29.47 -21.92 4.79
C ASN A 95 29.18 -20.60 4.04
N GLY A 96 28.83 -19.52 4.78
CA GLY A 96 28.50 -18.22 4.22
C GLY A 96 27.10 -18.12 3.63
N LEU A 97 26.69 -16.89 3.29
CA LEU A 97 25.33 -16.64 2.78
C LEU A 97 25.15 -17.00 1.32
N LYS A 98 26.22 -17.10 0.54
CA LYS A 98 26.13 -17.61 -0.83
C LYS A 98 25.58 -19.04 -0.86
N ASP A 99 26.08 -19.92 0.00
CA ASP A 99 25.62 -21.32 0.10
C ASP A 99 24.12 -21.38 0.43
N ILE A 100 23.65 -20.49 1.32
CA ILE A 100 22.23 -20.39 1.66
C ILE A 100 21.40 -19.90 0.48
N ALA A 101 21.83 -18.85 -0.22
CA ALA A 101 21.12 -18.34 -1.38
C ALA A 101 21.05 -19.40 -2.49
N ASP A 102 22.16 -20.08 -2.80
CA ASP A 102 22.19 -21.18 -3.76
C ASP A 102 21.26 -22.33 -3.36
N TYR A 103 21.21 -22.67 -2.05
CA TYR A 103 20.29 -23.67 -1.53
C TYR A 103 18.83 -23.27 -1.74
N ILE A 104 18.44 -22.06 -1.35
CA ILE A 104 17.09 -21.51 -1.57
C ILE A 104 16.73 -21.55 -3.05
N HIS A 105 17.62 -21.12 -3.93
CA HIS A 105 17.43 -21.16 -5.38
C HIS A 105 17.28 -22.60 -5.92
N SER A 106 18.01 -23.56 -5.37
CA SER A 106 17.89 -24.98 -5.75
C SER A 106 16.48 -25.55 -5.52
N LEU A 107 15.75 -25.00 -4.53
CA LEU A 107 14.34 -25.32 -4.26
C LEU A 107 13.37 -24.55 -5.20
N GLY A 108 13.87 -23.69 -6.11
CA GLY A 108 13.08 -22.82 -6.96
C GLY A 108 12.39 -21.70 -6.19
N LEU A 109 12.98 -21.27 -5.08
CA LEU A 109 12.58 -20.12 -4.26
C LEU A 109 13.53 -18.94 -4.54
N LYS A 110 13.20 -17.77 -4.03
CA LYS A 110 13.99 -16.54 -4.08
C LYS A 110 14.58 -16.23 -2.70
N ALA A 111 15.83 -15.76 -2.67
CA ALA A 111 16.52 -15.42 -1.44
C ALA A 111 16.37 -13.94 -1.12
N GLY A 112 15.92 -13.62 0.09
CA GLY A 112 15.87 -12.26 0.63
C GLY A 112 16.89 -12.05 1.74
N ILE A 113 17.36 -10.81 1.87
CA ILE A 113 18.34 -10.40 2.88
C ILE A 113 17.88 -9.14 3.59
N TYR A 114 18.46 -8.88 4.75
CA TYR A 114 18.27 -7.68 5.56
C TYR A 114 19.53 -6.82 5.55
N SER A 115 19.35 -5.51 5.69
CA SER A 115 20.42 -4.62 6.09
C SER A 115 19.88 -3.35 6.77
N GLU A 116 20.79 -2.51 7.21
CA GLU A 116 20.53 -1.28 7.93
C GLU A 116 21.07 -0.08 7.16
N ALA A 117 20.29 0.99 7.07
CA ALA A 117 20.69 2.22 6.41
C ALA A 117 21.84 2.96 7.14
N GLY A 118 22.00 2.76 8.45
CA GLY A 118 23.08 3.31 9.27
C GLY A 118 24.29 2.39 9.39
N ALA A 119 25.04 2.57 10.45
CA ALA A 119 26.24 1.78 10.76
C ALA A 119 25.94 0.52 11.58
N ASN A 120 24.92 0.56 12.45
CA ASN A 120 24.61 -0.52 13.39
C ASN A 120 23.19 -1.05 13.18
N THR A 121 23.01 -2.36 13.21
CA THR A 121 21.71 -2.99 12.95
C THR A 121 20.71 -2.79 14.09
N CYS A 122 19.43 -3.02 13.81
CA CYS A 122 18.37 -3.00 14.83
C CYS A 122 18.61 -4.05 15.92
N GLY A 123 19.09 -5.25 15.57
CA GLY A 123 19.45 -6.30 16.52
C GLY A 123 20.55 -5.89 17.49
N SER A 124 21.52 -5.09 17.03
CA SER A 124 22.55 -4.55 17.93
C SER A 124 22.00 -3.54 18.92
N ILE A 125 20.97 -2.80 18.54
CA ILE A 125 20.36 -1.72 19.35
C ILE A 125 19.33 -2.31 20.34
N TRP A 126 18.50 -3.24 19.88
CA TRP A 126 17.33 -3.72 20.62
C TRP A 126 17.50 -5.12 21.23
N ASP A 127 18.37 -5.98 20.65
CA ASP A 127 18.61 -7.37 21.08
C ASP A 127 20.02 -7.59 21.61
N ALA A 128 20.80 -6.52 21.78
CA ALA A 128 22.17 -6.57 22.25
C ALA A 128 23.11 -7.49 21.42
N ASP A 129 22.82 -7.70 20.12
CA ASP A 129 23.69 -8.46 19.23
C ASP A 129 24.94 -7.64 18.87
N LYS A 130 26.06 -8.01 19.48
CA LYS A 130 27.34 -7.31 19.26
C LYS A 130 27.84 -7.41 17.83
N ASN A 131 27.43 -8.43 17.09
CA ASN A 131 27.82 -8.64 15.70
C ASN A 131 27.10 -7.68 14.73
N GLY A 132 26.03 -7.03 15.18
CA GLY A 132 25.33 -5.99 14.41
C GLY A 132 25.99 -4.60 14.45
N ILE A 133 27.13 -4.45 15.16
CA ILE A 133 27.83 -3.16 15.30
C ILE A 133 28.78 -2.96 14.11
N GLY A 134 28.67 -1.84 13.41
CA GLY A 134 29.58 -1.44 12.32
C GLY A 134 29.36 -2.21 11.01
N VAL A 135 28.27 -2.99 10.87
CA VAL A 135 28.03 -3.86 9.72
C VAL A 135 26.92 -3.34 8.78
N GLY A 136 26.26 -2.24 9.12
CA GLY A 136 25.26 -1.63 8.24
C GLY A 136 25.88 -0.95 7.00
N LEU A 137 25.01 -0.49 6.10
CA LEU A 137 25.38 0.02 4.76
C LEU A 137 26.09 1.38 4.80
N TYR A 138 26.14 2.09 5.93
CA TYR A 138 26.70 3.43 5.98
C TYR A 138 28.20 3.46 5.67
N GLY A 139 28.53 4.04 4.51
CA GLY A 139 29.90 4.11 4.00
C GLY A 139 30.35 2.91 3.16
N PHE A 140 29.49 1.89 2.99
CA PHE A 140 29.80 0.66 2.25
C PHE A 140 28.68 0.29 1.25
N GLU A 141 27.89 1.28 0.81
CA GLU A 141 26.68 1.04 0.02
C GLU A 141 26.94 0.26 -1.26
N ARG A 142 28.01 0.57 -1.98
CA ARG A 142 28.35 -0.09 -3.26
C ARG A 142 28.96 -1.47 -3.06
N GLU A 143 29.88 -1.58 -2.11
CA GLU A 143 30.60 -2.80 -1.78
C GLU A 143 29.64 -3.87 -1.27
N ASP A 144 28.75 -3.51 -0.35
CA ASP A 144 27.75 -4.42 0.18
C ASP A 144 26.67 -4.76 -0.85
N ALA A 145 26.25 -3.82 -1.69
CA ALA A 145 25.32 -4.10 -2.78
C ALA A 145 25.91 -5.10 -3.78
N ASP A 146 27.19 -4.96 -4.16
CA ASP A 146 27.87 -5.95 -5.01
C ASP A 146 27.94 -7.31 -4.32
N LEU A 147 28.31 -7.32 -3.04
CA LEU A 147 28.40 -8.55 -2.24
C LEU A 147 27.05 -9.28 -2.17
N PHE A 148 25.97 -8.57 -1.82
CA PHE A 148 24.66 -9.17 -1.63
C PHE A 148 24.06 -9.67 -2.94
N PHE A 149 24.13 -8.88 -4.01
CA PHE A 149 23.36 -9.15 -5.23
C PHE A 149 24.18 -9.86 -6.30
N ASN A 150 25.45 -9.54 -6.48
CA ASN A 150 26.28 -10.18 -7.50
C ASN A 150 27.06 -11.39 -6.97
N GLN A 151 27.62 -11.28 -5.76
CA GLN A 151 28.45 -12.36 -5.23
C GLN A 151 27.63 -13.42 -4.49
N TRP A 152 26.67 -13.01 -3.63
CA TRP A 152 25.81 -13.96 -2.89
C TRP A 152 24.53 -14.32 -3.64
N GLY A 153 24.03 -13.46 -4.53
CA GLY A 153 22.93 -13.76 -5.43
C GLY A 153 21.53 -13.49 -4.87
N PHE A 154 21.37 -12.69 -3.83
CA PHE A 154 20.07 -12.35 -3.27
C PHE A 154 19.16 -11.60 -4.26
N ASP A 155 17.83 -11.73 -4.12
CA ASP A 155 16.78 -11.19 -4.99
C ASP A 155 15.94 -10.10 -4.36
N PHE A 156 16.01 -9.97 -3.03
CA PHE A 156 15.23 -9.03 -2.23
C PHE A 156 16.07 -8.48 -1.08
N ILE A 157 15.80 -7.23 -0.70
CA ILE A 157 16.38 -6.65 0.52
C ILE A 157 15.34 -5.82 1.30
N LYS A 158 15.29 -6.04 2.61
CA LYS A 158 14.67 -5.14 3.60
C LYS A 158 15.74 -4.25 4.19
N ILE A 159 15.51 -2.92 4.22
CA ILE A 159 16.46 -1.94 4.76
C ILE A 159 15.81 -1.16 5.89
N ASP A 160 16.31 -1.36 7.11
CA ASP A 160 15.88 -0.64 8.31
C ASP A 160 16.60 0.70 8.49
N PHE A 161 16.21 1.47 9.53
CA PHE A 161 16.71 2.83 9.79
C PHE A 161 17.08 3.05 11.27
N CYS A 162 17.36 2.02 12.05
CA CYS A 162 17.71 2.11 13.46
C CYS A 162 19.01 2.90 13.69
N GLY A 163 20.10 2.45 13.08
CA GLY A 163 21.40 3.06 13.20
C GLY A 163 21.51 4.40 12.47
N ALA A 164 20.79 4.58 11.37
CA ALA A 164 20.78 5.85 10.64
C ALA A 164 20.05 6.96 11.39
N GLY A 165 18.88 6.64 11.96
CA GLY A 165 18.03 7.62 12.63
C GLY A 165 18.48 7.96 14.05
N GLN A 166 18.78 6.96 14.88
CA GLN A 166 19.06 7.16 16.31
C GLN A 166 20.50 7.58 16.60
N GLN A 167 21.45 7.15 15.79
CA GLN A 167 22.88 7.36 16.06
C GLN A 167 23.49 8.44 15.17
N LEU A 168 23.05 8.55 13.91
CA LEU A 168 23.66 9.41 12.90
C LEU A 168 22.76 10.60 12.49
N GLU A 169 21.49 10.62 12.91
CA GLU A 169 20.51 11.68 12.60
C GLU A 169 20.40 12.00 11.09
N LEU A 170 20.56 10.99 10.22
CA LEU A 170 20.54 11.15 8.77
C LEU A 170 19.12 11.48 8.27
N ASP A 171 19.06 12.21 7.16
CA ASP A 171 17.80 12.40 6.43
C ASP A 171 17.38 11.09 5.73
N GLU A 172 16.14 10.67 5.92
CA GLU A 172 15.61 9.40 5.43
C GLU A 172 15.64 9.35 3.90
N GLN A 173 15.12 10.37 3.22
CA GLN A 173 15.02 10.38 1.77
C GLN A 173 16.39 10.39 1.10
N GLU A 174 17.29 11.23 1.58
CA GLU A 174 18.67 11.29 1.06
C GLU A 174 19.39 9.96 1.26
N ARG A 175 19.22 9.37 2.45
CA ARG A 175 19.92 8.15 2.83
C ARG A 175 19.44 6.95 2.00
N TYR A 176 18.14 6.72 1.91
CA TYR A 176 17.58 5.63 1.10
C TYR A 176 17.86 5.86 -0.39
N THR A 177 17.80 7.09 -0.88
CA THR A 177 18.15 7.41 -2.27
C THR A 177 19.60 7.02 -2.60
N LYS A 178 20.55 7.32 -1.70
CA LYS A 178 21.95 6.94 -1.86
C LYS A 178 22.13 5.43 -1.95
N ILE A 179 21.48 4.68 -1.05
CA ILE A 179 21.56 3.21 -1.02
C ILE A 179 20.96 2.61 -2.30
N VAL A 180 19.76 3.04 -2.68
CA VAL A 180 19.07 2.50 -3.87
C VAL A 180 19.86 2.80 -5.16
N ASN A 181 20.45 3.99 -5.27
CA ASN A 181 21.32 4.33 -6.41
C ASN A 181 22.56 3.44 -6.42
N ALA A 182 23.20 3.18 -5.28
CA ALA A 182 24.33 2.27 -5.21
C ALA A 182 23.96 0.85 -5.68
N ILE A 183 22.80 0.33 -5.27
CA ILE A 183 22.28 -0.97 -5.72
C ILE A 183 22.08 -0.97 -7.24
N ARG A 184 21.41 0.05 -7.79
CA ARG A 184 21.14 0.17 -9.24
C ARG A 184 22.40 0.32 -10.08
N ASP A 185 23.43 0.95 -9.53
CA ASP A 185 24.72 1.13 -10.19
C ASP A 185 25.54 -0.15 -10.33
N VAL A 186 25.45 -1.06 -9.34
CA VAL A 186 26.28 -2.28 -9.32
C VAL A 186 25.53 -3.52 -9.81
N CYS A 187 24.21 -3.57 -9.68
CA CYS A 187 23.40 -4.73 -10.03
C CYS A 187 22.44 -4.43 -11.20
N SER A 188 22.58 -5.20 -12.29
CA SER A 188 21.69 -5.09 -13.46
C SER A 188 20.40 -5.91 -13.32
N ARG A 189 20.32 -6.81 -12.32
CA ARG A 189 19.10 -7.57 -12.02
C ARG A 189 18.07 -6.67 -11.33
N ASP A 190 16.80 -6.97 -11.52
CA ASP A 190 15.72 -6.32 -10.79
C ASP A 190 15.65 -6.87 -9.36
N ILE A 191 16.11 -6.06 -8.40
CA ILE A 191 16.11 -6.40 -6.98
C ILE A 191 14.87 -5.78 -6.34
N SER A 192 14.06 -6.61 -5.68
CA SER A 192 12.92 -6.13 -4.92
C SER A 192 13.38 -5.47 -3.61
N LEU A 193 12.92 -4.25 -3.36
CA LEU A 193 13.33 -3.44 -2.21
C LEU A 193 12.14 -3.18 -1.28
N ASN A 194 12.37 -3.35 0.02
CA ASN A 194 11.47 -2.93 1.09
C ASN A 194 12.16 -1.88 1.97
N ILE A 195 11.52 -0.72 2.13
CA ILE A 195 11.98 0.33 3.04
C ILE A 195 11.24 0.23 4.36
N CYS A 196 11.98 0.04 5.45
CA CYS A 196 11.42 -0.10 6.78
C CYS A 196 11.78 1.09 7.67
N ARG A 197 10.82 2.00 7.84
CA ARG A 197 10.97 3.23 8.64
C ARG A 197 9.95 3.31 9.78
N TRP A 198 9.14 2.26 10.00
CA TRP A 198 8.09 2.14 11.04
C TRP A 198 7.00 3.21 10.98
N ALA A 199 6.88 3.89 9.86
CA ALA A 199 5.84 4.85 9.53
C ALA A 199 5.80 5.01 8.00
N TYR A 200 4.72 5.54 7.44
CA TYR A 200 4.71 5.93 6.03
C TYR A 200 5.78 7.01 5.78
N PRO A 201 6.82 6.75 4.99
CA PRO A 201 8.00 7.62 4.98
C PRO A 201 7.83 8.90 4.16
N GLY A 202 6.85 8.92 3.24
CA GLY A 202 6.60 10.04 2.33
C GLY A 202 6.45 9.59 0.89
N THR A 203 5.89 10.47 0.04
CA THR A 203 5.57 10.16 -1.37
C THR A 203 6.79 9.84 -2.24
N TRP A 204 7.98 10.22 -1.81
CA TRP A 204 9.25 9.92 -2.47
C TRP A 204 9.58 8.42 -2.53
N VAL A 205 9.05 7.62 -1.59
CA VAL A 205 9.40 6.21 -1.43
C VAL A 205 8.99 5.36 -2.63
N LYS A 206 7.91 5.72 -3.34
CA LYS A 206 7.45 5.04 -4.55
C LYS A 206 8.50 5.03 -5.68
N ASN A 207 9.40 6.02 -5.71
CA ASN A 207 10.48 6.09 -6.69
C ASN A 207 11.67 5.17 -6.36
N LEU A 208 11.73 4.66 -5.13
CA LEU A 208 12.88 3.92 -4.62
C LEU A 208 12.59 2.44 -4.41
N ALA A 209 11.42 2.08 -3.88
CA ALA A 209 11.13 0.73 -3.42
C ALA A 209 9.78 0.20 -3.92
N ARG A 210 9.63 -1.13 -3.98
CA ARG A 210 8.37 -1.80 -4.32
C ARG A 210 7.40 -1.85 -3.14
N SER A 211 7.91 -1.87 -1.92
CA SER A 211 7.08 -1.82 -0.70
C SER A 211 7.77 -1.02 0.40
N TRP A 212 6.97 -0.53 1.33
CA TRP A 212 7.44 0.24 2.48
C TRP A 212 6.54 0.03 3.68
N ARG A 213 7.15 -0.11 4.85
CA ARG A 213 6.46 -0.21 6.13
C ARG A 213 5.69 1.08 6.43
N ILE A 214 4.46 0.93 6.94
CA ILE A 214 3.56 2.06 7.23
C ILE A 214 3.34 2.27 8.73
N SER A 215 3.87 1.39 9.58
CA SER A 215 3.67 1.41 11.03
C SER A 215 4.86 0.84 11.79
N GLY A 216 4.86 0.96 13.11
CA GLY A 216 5.73 0.21 14.01
C GLY A 216 5.57 -1.30 13.85
N ASP A 217 6.47 -2.06 14.47
CA ASP A 217 6.52 -3.52 14.33
C ASP A 217 5.28 -4.20 14.90
N ILE A 218 4.87 -5.25 14.20
CA ILE A 218 3.73 -6.08 14.56
C ILE A 218 4.05 -6.99 15.75
N ALA A 219 3.04 -7.26 16.56
CA ALA A 219 3.07 -8.26 17.61
C ALA A 219 1.86 -9.20 17.50
N PRO A 220 1.96 -10.48 17.96
CA PRO A 220 0.90 -11.48 17.84
C PRO A 220 -0.24 -11.24 18.84
N ASN A 221 -0.91 -10.11 18.72
CA ASN A 221 -2.08 -9.77 19.52
C ASN A 221 -3.01 -8.81 18.77
N TRP A 222 -4.29 -8.85 19.10
CA TRP A 222 -5.32 -8.04 18.46
C TRP A 222 -5.05 -6.53 18.47
N GLY A 223 -4.55 -6.00 19.58
CA GLY A 223 -4.23 -4.57 19.69
C GLY A 223 -3.25 -4.10 18.64
N SER A 224 -2.22 -4.90 18.35
CA SER A 224 -1.23 -4.62 17.31
C SER A 224 -1.85 -4.72 15.91
N ILE A 225 -2.61 -5.78 15.62
CA ILE A 225 -3.28 -5.96 14.33
C ILE A 225 -4.22 -4.79 14.04
N LYS A 226 -5.11 -4.47 15.00
CA LYS A 226 -6.04 -3.34 14.91
C LYS A 226 -5.33 -2.00 14.68
N TYR A 227 -4.22 -1.76 15.39
CA TYR A 227 -3.42 -0.54 15.24
C TYR A 227 -2.85 -0.43 13.81
N ILE A 228 -2.24 -1.50 13.29
CA ILE A 228 -1.63 -1.49 11.95
C ILE A 228 -2.70 -1.32 10.86
N ILE A 229 -3.84 -2.02 10.96
CA ILE A 229 -4.96 -1.81 10.05
C ILE A 229 -5.38 -0.33 10.06
N SER A 230 -5.50 0.28 11.25
CA SER A 230 -5.92 1.69 11.38
C SER A 230 -4.95 2.66 10.69
N LYS A 231 -3.65 2.34 10.64
CA LYS A 231 -2.63 3.12 9.94
C LYS A 231 -2.77 3.05 8.42
N ASN A 232 -3.28 1.93 7.90
CA ASN A 232 -3.39 1.72 6.46
C ASN A 232 -4.74 2.11 5.83
N LEU A 233 -5.78 2.37 6.63
CA LEU A 233 -7.16 2.63 6.14
C LEU A 233 -7.25 3.74 5.10
N TYR A 234 -6.39 4.77 5.21
CA TYR A 234 -6.43 5.97 4.37
C TYR A 234 -5.24 6.07 3.40
N LEU A 235 -4.46 5.00 3.24
CA LEU A 235 -3.28 5.00 2.37
C LEU A 235 -3.52 4.38 0.99
N SER A 236 -4.77 4.17 0.58
CA SER A 236 -5.11 3.57 -0.72
C SER A 236 -4.61 4.39 -1.92
N GLY A 237 -4.64 5.71 -1.83
CA GLY A 237 -4.15 6.60 -2.89
C GLY A 237 -2.64 6.55 -3.13
N PHE A 238 -1.88 5.87 -2.27
CA PHE A 238 -0.41 5.78 -2.38
C PHE A 238 0.07 4.45 -2.99
N VAL A 239 -0.83 3.48 -3.15
CA VAL A 239 -0.58 2.16 -3.74
C VAL A 239 -0.89 2.16 -5.23
N GLY A 240 -0.27 1.25 -5.97
CA GLY A 240 -0.52 1.04 -7.39
C GLY A 240 0.76 0.96 -8.21
N ASP A 241 0.65 0.54 -9.48
CA ASP A 241 1.76 0.39 -10.41
C ASP A 241 2.88 -0.55 -9.91
N GLY A 242 2.53 -1.58 -9.11
CA GLY A 242 3.48 -2.54 -8.54
C GLY A 242 4.18 -2.03 -7.28
N HIS A 243 3.60 -1.04 -6.59
CA HIS A 243 4.11 -0.47 -5.35
C HIS A 243 3.09 -0.59 -4.23
N TYR A 244 3.51 -1.02 -3.03
CA TYR A 244 2.62 -1.49 -1.97
C TYR A 244 2.96 -0.94 -0.59
N ASN A 245 1.92 -0.62 0.17
CA ASN A 245 2.01 -0.41 1.61
C ASN A 245 2.26 -1.75 2.31
N ASP A 246 3.29 -1.81 3.12
CA ASP A 246 3.65 -3.00 3.88
C ASP A 246 3.14 -2.88 5.33
N MET A 247 2.16 -3.71 5.66
CA MET A 247 1.53 -3.78 6.97
C MET A 247 2.32 -4.68 7.95
N ASP A 248 3.58 -5.03 7.60
CA ASP A 248 4.42 -5.96 8.32
C ASP A 248 4.08 -7.44 8.12
N MET A 249 4.84 -8.30 8.77
CA MET A 249 4.77 -9.76 8.67
C MET A 249 3.43 -10.32 9.16
N LEU A 250 3.13 -11.54 8.74
CA LEU A 250 1.95 -12.26 9.20
C LEU A 250 2.21 -12.96 10.53
N GLU A 251 1.44 -12.61 11.55
CA GLU A 251 1.43 -13.23 12.87
C GLU A 251 0.42 -14.37 13.02
N VAL A 252 -0.15 -14.84 11.91
CA VAL A 252 -1.14 -15.90 11.83
C VAL A 252 -0.58 -17.19 12.44
N GLY A 253 -1.35 -17.80 13.34
CA GLY A 253 -0.96 -19.03 14.06
C GLY A 253 0.01 -18.81 15.21
N ARG A 254 0.21 -17.58 15.68
CA ARG A 254 1.12 -17.23 16.79
C ARG A 254 0.40 -16.87 18.10
N GLY A 255 -0.80 -17.42 18.30
CA GLY A 255 -1.52 -17.33 19.59
C GLY A 255 -2.72 -16.42 19.64
N MET A 256 -3.12 -15.80 18.54
CA MET A 256 -4.40 -15.12 18.40
C MET A 256 -5.55 -16.12 18.23
N THR A 257 -6.79 -15.66 18.37
CA THR A 257 -7.96 -16.49 18.06
C THR A 257 -8.06 -16.78 16.56
N GLN A 258 -8.86 -17.75 16.16
CA GLN A 258 -9.08 -18.06 14.75
C GLN A 258 -9.70 -16.87 14.02
N GLU A 259 -10.63 -16.17 14.64
CA GLU A 259 -11.30 -15.01 14.09
C GLU A 259 -10.33 -13.82 13.87
N GLU A 260 -9.41 -13.62 14.82
CA GLU A 260 -8.36 -12.60 14.72
C GLU A 260 -7.33 -12.96 13.65
N ASP A 261 -6.94 -14.25 13.53
CA ASP A 261 -6.08 -14.74 12.44
C ASP A 261 -6.74 -14.58 11.06
N GLU A 262 -8.04 -14.90 10.93
CA GLU A 262 -8.82 -14.71 9.70
C GLU A 262 -8.92 -13.22 9.33
N THR A 263 -9.12 -12.35 10.32
CA THR A 263 -9.16 -10.90 10.12
C THR A 263 -7.80 -10.37 9.72
N HIS A 264 -6.75 -10.79 10.40
CA HIS A 264 -5.38 -10.41 10.06
C HIS A 264 -5.06 -10.77 8.61
N PHE A 265 -5.18 -12.03 8.22
CA PHE A 265 -4.87 -12.48 6.87
C PHE A 265 -5.78 -11.85 5.81
N GLY A 266 -7.11 -11.81 6.07
CA GLY A 266 -8.08 -11.21 5.15
C GLY A 266 -7.83 -9.73 4.88
N MET A 267 -7.49 -8.95 5.93
CA MET A 267 -7.18 -7.53 5.79
C MET A 267 -5.86 -7.30 5.02
N TRP A 268 -4.80 -8.09 5.28
CA TRP A 268 -3.57 -8.02 4.47
C TRP A 268 -3.86 -8.33 3.00
N CYS A 269 -4.74 -9.28 2.72
CA CYS A 269 -5.11 -9.63 1.35
C CYS A 269 -5.89 -8.52 0.64
N ILE A 270 -6.91 -7.94 1.26
CA ILE A 270 -7.70 -6.89 0.60
C ILE A 270 -6.95 -5.56 0.49
N MET A 271 -6.01 -5.32 1.39
CA MET A 271 -5.11 -4.16 1.35
C MET A 271 -3.92 -4.33 0.41
N SER A 272 -3.77 -5.49 -0.25
CA SER A 272 -2.63 -5.82 -1.13
C SER A 272 -1.27 -5.61 -0.47
N SER A 273 -1.18 -5.91 0.83
CA SER A 273 0.08 -5.88 1.57
C SER A 273 0.95 -7.09 1.22
N PRO A 274 2.29 -7.01 1.27
CA PRO A 274 3.15 -8.18 1.25
C PRO A 274 2.70 -9.26 2.24
N LEU A 275 2.77 -10.53 1.83
CA LEU A 275 2.39 -11.68 2.67
C LEU A 275 3.65 -12.42 3.14
N MET A 276 4.31 -11.88 4.16
CA MET A 276 5.54 -12.45 4.72
C MET A 276 5.22 -13.20 6.02
N ILE A 277 5.22 -14.54 5.98
CA ILE A 277 4.88 -15.40 7.13
C ILE A 277 5.95 -15.25 8.22
N GLY A 278 5.51 -15.08 9.47
CA GLY A 278 6.38 -14.92 10.65
C GLY A 278 6.45 -16.13 11.57
N CYS A 279 5.59 -17.15 11.42
CA CYS A 279 5.60 -18.35 12.26
C CYS A 279 6.66 -19.37 11.79
N ASP A 280 6.96 -20.36 12.66
CA ASP A 280 7.80 -21.51 12.32
C ASP A 280 7.04 -22.47 11.39
N LEU A 281 7.49 -22.58 10.14
CA LEU A 281 6.85 -23.44 9.13
C LEU A 281 7.00 -24.92 9.40
N THR A 282 8.00 -25.33 10.21
CA THR A 282 8.22 -26.73 10.56
C THR A 282 7.20 -27.27 11.54
N THR A 283 6.51 -26.38 12.26
CA THR A 283 5.51 -26.71 13.30
C THR A 283 4.15 -26.10 13.03
N ILE A 284 3.93 -25.59 11.82
CA ILE A 284 2.67 -24.92 11.43
C ILE A 284 1.45 -25.83 11.63
N SER A 285 0.38 -25.31 12.25
CA SER A 285 -0.85 -26.07 12.44
C SER A 285 -1.63 -26.26 11.13
N ALA A 286 -2.45 -27.31 11.05
CA ALA A 286 -3.29 -27.53 9.87
C ALA A 286 -4.31 -26.42 9.63
N SER A 287 -4.82 -25.77 10.68
CA SER A 287 -5.74 -24.61 10.56
C SER A 287 -5.03 -23.38 10.04
N THR A 288 -3.84 -23.07 10.56
CA THR A 288 -2.99 -21.98 10.08
C THR A 288 -2.60 -22.18 8.62
N LEU A 289 -2.13 -23.38 8.27
CA LEU A 289 -1.77 -23.71 6.89
C LEU A 289 -2.97 -23.57 5.95
N LYS A 290 -4.17 -24.07 6.34
CA LYS A 290 -5.39 -23.94 5.55
C LYS A 290 -5.77 -22.47 5.28
N LEU A 291 -5.58 -21.58 6.27
CA LEU A 291 -5.85 -20.15 6.10
C LEU A 291 -4.82 -19.51 5.16
N LEU A 292 -3.53 -19.70 5.42
CA LEU A 292 -2.44 -19.14 4.62
C LEU A 292 -2.42 -19.65 3.16
N THR A 293 -2.99 -20.82 2.90
CA THR A 293 -3.12 -21.40 1.55
C THR A 293 -4.50 -21.19 0.92
N ASN A 294 -5.36 -20.31 1.49
CA ASN A 294 -6.66 -20.03 0.91
C ASN A 294 -6.52 -19.37 -0.49
N PRO A 295 -6.83 -20.06 -1.58
CA PRO A 295 -6.54 -19.58 -2.93
C PRO A 295 -7.35 -18.34 -3.31
N GLU A 296 -8.53 -18.12 -2.69
CA GLU A 296 -9.38 -16.97 -3.01
C GLU A 296 -8.88 -15.69 -2.34
N LEU A 297 -8.36 -15.79 -1.10
CA LEU A 297 -7.71 -14.67 -0.43
C LEU A 297 -6.35 -14.34 -1.08
N ILE A 298 -5.59 -15.35 -1.48
CA ILE A 298 -4.33 -15.15 -2.21
C ILE A 298 -4.62 -14.47 -3.56
N ALA A 299 -5.61 -14.96 -4.33
CA ALA A 299 -5.99 -14.32 -5.59
C ALA A 299 -6.42 -12.86 -5.41
N LEU A 300 -7.10 -12.53 -4.30
CA LEU A 300 -7.44 -11.15 -3.95
C LEU A 300 -6.22 -10.27 -3.68
N ASN A 301 -5.20 -10.81 -2.98
CA ASN A 301 -3.94 -10.10 -2.71
C ASN A 301 -3.12 -9.92 -3.99
N GLN A 302 -3.10 -10.93 -4.84
CA GLN A 302 -2.32 -11.01 -6.08
C GLN A 302 -3.08 -10.49 -7.31
N ASP A 303 -4.22 -9.80 -7.10
CA ASP A 303 -5.02 -9.25 -8.19
C ASP A 303 -4.17 -8.33 -9.09
N PRO A 304 -4.24 -8.50 -10.44
CA PRO A 304 -3.37 -7.79 -11.38
C PRO A 304 -3.55 -6.28 -11.42
N LEU A 305 -4.62 -5.73 -10.86
CA LEU A 305 -4.80 -4.28 -10.73
C LEU A 305 -3.88 -3.69 -9.65
N GLY A 306 -3.42 -4.49 -8.68
CA GLY A 306 -2.51 -4.06 -7.63
C GLY A 306 -3.06 -2.94 -6.73
N LEU A 307 -4.39 -2.87 -6.56
CA LEU A 307 -5.06 -1.82 -5.82
C LEU A 307 -5.22 -2.19 -4.35
N GLN A 308 -5.15 -1.20 -3.48
CA GLN A 308 -5.55 -1.30 -2.08
C GLN A 308 -7.02 -0.89 -1.92
N ALA A 309 -7.77 -1.57 -1.03
CA ALA A 309 -9.12 -1.16 -0.71
C ALA A 309 -9.15 0.16 0.07
N TYR A 310 -10.13 0.99 -0.24
CA TYR A 310 -10.41 2.26 0.45
C TYR A 310 -11.65 2.15 1.33
N VAL A 311 -11.76 3.01 2.34
CA VAL A 311 -12.96 3.11 3.20
C VAL A 311 -14.08 3.77 2.39
N ALA A 312 -15.15 3.03 2.12
CA ALA A 312 -16.31 3.51 1.37
C ALA A 312 -17.49 3.90 2.28
N GLN A 313 -17.59 3.33 3.49
CA GLN A 313 -18.66 3.60 4.44
C GLN A 313 -18.23 3.24 5.87
N TYR A 314 -18.82 3.92 6.84
CA TYR A 314 -18.78 3.52 8.24
C TYR A 314 -20.15 2.94 8.65
N GLU A 315 -20.14 1.90 9.47
CA GLU A 315 -21.33 1.35 10.09
C GLU A 315 -21.08 1.23 11.59
N GLY A 316 -21.65 2.14 12.38
CA GLY A 316 -21.25 2.27 13.77
C GLY A 316 -19.75 2.56 13.90
N ASN A 317 -18.97 1.69 14.53
CA ASN A 317 -17.51 1.75 14.61
C ASN A 317 -16.82 0.75 13.67
N GLY A 318 -17.59 0.09 12.79
CA GLY A 318 -17.08 -0.80 11.76
C GLY A 318 -16.79 -0.06 10.45
N TYR A 319 -16.04 -0.70 9.55
CA TYR A 319 -15.59 -0.15 8.30
C TYR A 319 -16.01 -1.02 7.12
N VAL A 320 -16.53 -0.39 6.07
CA VAL A 320 -16.74 -1.02 4.77
C VAL A 320 -15.62 -0.58 3.86
N LEU A 321 -14.78 -1.51 3.44
CA LEU A 321 -13.70 -1.23 2.49
C LEU A 321 -14.02 -1.87 1.15
N VAL A 322 -13.64 -1.17 0.07
CA VAL A 322 -13.96 -1.60 -1.29
C VAL A 322 -12.77 -1.38 -2.21
N LYS A 323 -12.54 -2.29 -3.16
CA LYS A 323 -11.63 -2.07 -4.29
C LYS A 323 -12.14 -2.74 -5.56
N ASP A 324 -11.67 -2.26 -6.70
CA ASP A 324 -11.81 -3.00 -7.97
C ASP A 324 -10.91 -4.23 -7.96
N ILE A 325 -11.37 -5.29 -8.57
CA ILE A 325 -10.62 -6.53 -8.86
C ILE A 325 -10.93 -7.00 -10.27
N GLU A 326 -10.02 -7.78 -10.85
CA GLU A 326 -10.13 -8.38 -12.18
C GLU A 326 -10.07 -7.35 -13.32
N GLU A 327 -10.91 -6.34 -13.30
CA GLU A 327 -11.00 -5.27 -14.28
C GLU A 327 -11.28 -3.93 -13.61
N LYS A 328 -10.52 -2.91 -14.00
CA LYS A 328 -10.73 -1.53 -13.51
C LYS A 328 -12.09 -1.02 -13.98
N ARG A 329 -12.92 -0.55 -13.03
CA ARG A 329 -14.33 -0.20 -13.26
C ARG A 329 -15.18 -1.34 -13.82
N GLY A 330 -14.75 -2.59 -13.64
CA GLY A 330 -15.60 -3.74 -13.87
C GLY A 330 -16.80 -3.80 -12.91
N ASN A 331 -17.71 -4.70 -13.17
CA ASN A 331 -18.88 -4.92 -12.32
C ASN A 331 -18.62 -5.89 -11.14
N VAL A 332 -17.36 -6.19 -10.87
CA VAL A 332 -16.90 -7.05 -9.77
C VAL A 332 -16.10 -6.21 -8.76
N ARG A 333 -16.50 -6.28 -7.49
CA ARG A 333 -15.83 -5.57 -6.41
C ARG A 333 -15.41 -6.53 -5.30
N ALA A 334 -14.25 -6.29 -4.73
CA ALA A 334 -13.90 -6.86 -3.42
C ALA A 334 -14.38 -5.91 -2.31
N VAL A 335 -14.98 -6.49 -1.27
CA VAL A 335 -15.56 -5.76 -0.14
C VAL A 335 -15.10 -6.39 1.16
N ALA A 336 -14.60 -5.60 2.10
CA ALA A 336 -14.39 -6.03 3.48
C ALA A 336 -15.40 -5.33 4.41
N LEU A 337 -16.06 -6.12 5.25
CA LEU A 337 -16.87 -5.65 6.37
C LEU A 337 -16.07 -5.91 7.63
N TYR A 338 -15.35 -4.89 8.10
CA TYR A 338 -14.37 -5.01 9.18
C TYR A 338 -14.92 -4.47 10.50
N ASN A 339 -14.97 -5.31 11.51
CA ASN A 339 -15.41 -4.97 12.87
C ASN A 339 -14.22 -4.94 13.84
N PRO A 340 -13.63 -3.77 14.13
CA PRO A 340 -12.52 -3.65 15.08
C PRO A 340 -12.95 -3.63 16.56
N THR A 341 -14.23 -3.79 16.87
CA THR A 341 -14.80 -3.59 18.22
C THR A 341 -14.97 -4.88 18.98
N ASP A 342 -15.20 -4.78 20.29
CA ASP A 342 -15.46 -5.91 21.19
C ASP A 342 -16.94 -6.35 21.19
N GLU A 343 -17.78 -5.77 20.30
CA GLU A 343 -19.21 -6.08 20.16
C GLU A 343 -19.54 -6.50 18.73
N GLU A 344 -20.63 -7.26 18.54
CA GLU A 344 -21.13 -7.62 17.20
C GLU A 344 -21.55 -6.36 16.43
N CYS A 345 -21.12 -6.24 15.20
CA CYS A 345 -21.51 -5.16 14.29
C CYS A 345 -22.41 -5.68 13.16
N THR A 346 -23.52 -5.01 12.91
CA THR A 346 -24.38 -5.29 11.76
C THR A 346 -24.10 -4.31 10.65
N PHE A 347 -23.61 -4.79 9.53
CA PHE A 347 -23.38 -4.00 8.32
C PHE A 347 -24.59 -4.04 7.41
N ASN A 348 -24.99 -2.88 6.90
CA ASN A 348 -26.01 -2.73 5.88
C ASN A 348 -25.49 -1.81 4.77
N VAL A 349 -24.97 -2.41 3.69
CA VAL A 349 -24.25 -1.70 2.65
C VAL A 349 -25.13 -1.57 1.41
N ALA A 350 -25.46 -0.33 1.04
CA ALA A 350 -26.19 -0.04 -0.19
C ALA A 350 -25.34 -0.35 -1.42
N LEU A 351 -25.98 -0.76 -2.52
CA LEU A 351 -25.25 -1.03 -3.77
C LEU A 351 -24.55 0.22 -4.33
N SER A 352 -25.13 1.39 -4.10
CA SER A 352 -24.50 2.67 -4.50
C SER A 352 -23.15 2.90 -3.82
N THR A 353 -22.98 2.45 -2.56
CA THR A 353 -21.68 2.47 -1.87
C THR A 353 -20.64 1.60 -2.58
N LEU A 354 -21.09 0.52 -3.22
CA LEU A 354 -20.24 -0.38 -4.00
C LEU A 354 -20.13 0.06 -5.46
N GLU A 355 -20.76 1.17 -5.85
CA GLU A 355 -20.87 1.65 -7.24
C GLU A 355 -21.48 0.58 -8.17
N LEU A 356 -22.36 -0.25 -7.66
CA LEU A 356 -23.00 -1.33 -8.41
C LEU A 356 -24.52 -1.14 -8.49
N LYS A 357 -25.12 -1.71 -9.53
CA LYS A 357 -26.57 -1.81 -9.69
C LYS A 357 -26.95 -3.28 -9.95
N GLY A 358 -27.87 -3.79 -9.12
CA GLY A 358 -28.36 -5.17 -9.19
C GLY A 358 -27.27 -6.21 -8.88
N ILE A 359 -27.32 -6.87 -7.73
CA ILE A 359 -26.38 -7.94 -7.37
C ILE A 359 -26.74 -9.21 -8.15
N THR A 360 -25.73 -9.85 -8.73
CA THR A 360 -25.84 -11.17 -9.37
C THR A 360 -25.24 -12.26 -8.50
N LYS A 361 -24.14 -11.97 -7.79
CA LYS A 361 -23.44 -12.94 -6.94
C LYS A 361 -22.72 -12.26 -5.78
N VAL A 362 -22.74 -12.93 -4.61
CA VAL A 362 -21.93 -12.59 -3.44
C VAL A 362 -21.23 -13.85 -2.98
N ARG A 363 -19.91 -13.79 -2.81
CA ARG A 363 -19.09 -14.92 -2.35
C ARG A 363 -18.24 -14.52 -1.17
N ASP A 364 -18.32 -15.25 -0.06
CA ASP A 364 -17.45 -15.15 1.10
C ASP A 364 -16.13 -15.86 0.77
N LEU A 365 -15.04 -15.09 0.68
CA LEU A 365 -13.72 -15.60 0.28
C LEU A 365 -12.98 -16.33 1.42
N ILE A 366 -13.26 -15.98 2.67
CA ILE A 366 -12.68 -16.68 3.83
C ILE A 366 -13.25 -18.10 3.89
N ASN A 367 -14.60 -18.21 3.83
CA ASN A 367 -15.31 -19.47 3.93
C ASN A 367 -15.45 -20.19 2.59
N ARG A 368 -15.08 -19.54 1.46
CA ARG A 368 -15.16 -20.04 0.09
C ARG A 368 -16.56 -20.51 -0.26
N LYS A 369 -17.57 -19.70 0.11
CA LYS A 369 -18.98 -20.04 0.02
C LYS A 369 -19.77 -18.94 -0.67
N ASP A 370 -20.66 -19.32 -1.58
CA ASP A 370 -21.62 -18.40 -2.17
C ASP A 370 -22.72 -18.06 -1.14
N GLU A 371 -22.97 -16.78 -0.96
CA GLU A 371 -23.99 -16.27 -0.08
C GLU A 371 -25.32 -16.07 -0.81
N LYS A 372 -26.43 -16.08 -0.06
CA LYS A 372 -27.74 -15.83 -0.66
C LYS A 372 -27.79 -14.40 -1.21
N SER A 373 -28.15 -14.28 -2.49
CA SER A 373 -28.31 -12.99 -3.16
C SER A 373 -29.37 -12.13 -2.48
N VAL A 374 -29.05 -10.86 -2.23
CA VAL A 374 -29.98 -9.84 -1.72
C VAL A 374 -30.21 -8.81 -2.83
N LYS A 375 -31.44 -8.30 -2.98
CA LYS A 375 -31.79 -7.48 -4.15
C LYS A 375 -31.14 -6.09 -4.18
N ASP A 376 -31.04 -5.40 -3.05
CA ASP A 376 -30.72 -3.95 -3.05
C ASP A 376 -29.65 -3.54 -2.05
N SER A 377 -29.20 -4.43 -1.14
CA SER A 377 -28.15 -4.17 -0.17
C SER A 377 -27.48 -5.45 0.29
N ILE A 378 -26.23 -5.35 0.77
CA ILE A 378 -25.52 -6.44 1.43
C ILE A 378 -25.71 -6.27 2.93
N ARG A 379 -26.19 -7.30 3.61
CA ARG A 379 -26.39 -7.27 5.06
C ARG A 379 -25.73 -8.47 5.73
N PHE A 380 -24.81 -8.19 6.65
CA PHE A 380 -24.13 -9.20 7.45
C PHE A 380 -23.94 -8.74 8.88
N LYS A 381 -23.95 -9.71 9.80
CA LYS A 381 -23.47 -9.55 11.16
C LYS A 381 -22.02 -10.03 11.20
N VAL A 382 -21.16 -9.23 11.79
CA VAL A 382 -19.73 -9.53 11.96
C VAL A 382 -19.42 -9.52 13.46
N ILE A 383 -18.92 -10.64 13.92
CA ILE A 383 -18.53 -10.84 15.32
C ILE A 383 -17.44 -9.86 15.77
N PRO A 384 -17.19 -9.70 17.06
CA PRO A 384 -16.06 -8.93 17.57
C PRO A 384 -14.73 -9.36 16.92
N HIS A 385 -13.88 -8.38 16.59
CA HIS A 385 -12.58 -8.56 15.95
C HIS A 385 -12.63 -9.24 14.57
N GLY A 386 -13.83 -9.45 14.04
CA GLY A 386 -14.06 -10.22 12.81
C GLY A 386 -14.05 -9.39 11.53
N VAL A 387 -13.97 -10.09 10.41
CA VAL A 387 -14.12 -9.53 9.07
C VAL A 387 -14.92 -10.46 8.17
N LYS A 388 -15.66 -9.90 7.23
CA LYS A 388 -16.17 -10.61 6.04
C LYS A 388 -15.43 -10.08 4.82
N ILE A 389 -14.78 -10.95 4.07
CA ILE A 389 -14.15 -10.62 2.80
C ILE A 389 -15.02 -11.19 1.69
N LEU A 390 -15.60 -10.31 0.88
CA LEU A 390 -16.59 -10.67 -0.12
C LEU A 390 -16.11 -10.30 -1.52
N ARG A 391 -16.40 -11.17 -2.50
CA ARG A 391 -16.42 -10.82 -3.91
C ARG A 391 -17.88 -10.59 -4.30
N VAL A 392 -18.18 -9.39 -4.76
CA VAL A 392 -19.53 -8.94 -5.10
C VAL A 392 -19.59 -8.64 -6.59
N GLU A 393 -20.55 -9.25 -7.29
CA GLU A 393 -20.79 -9.04 -8.71
C GLU A 393 -22.14 -8.36 -8.92
N GLY A 394 -22.13 -7.22 -9.62
CA GLY A 394 -23.31 -6.48 -10.03
C GLY A 394 -23.67 -6.73 -11.50
N LYS A 395 -24.83 -6.24 -11.92
CA LYS A 395 -25.22 -6.24 -13.33
C LYS A 395 -24.54 -5.10 -14.09
N GLU A 396 -24.42 -3.95 -13.44
CA GLU A 396 -23.91 -2.72 -14.02
C GLU A 396 -23.02 -2.01 -13.00
N ARG A 397 -21.95 -1.36 -13.48
CA ARG A 397 -21.18 -0.38 -12.73
C ARG A 397 -21.84 0.99 -12.90
N VAL A 398 -21.94 1.75 -11.81
CA VAL A 398 -22.48 3.12 -11.83
C VAL A 398 -21.39 4.13 -11.48
N GLU A 399 -21.62 5.39 -11.86
CA GLU A 399 -20.70 6.47 -11.50
C GLU A 399 -20.77 6.75 -9.99
N LEU A 400 -19.64 7.08 -9.42
CA LEU A 400 -19.54 7.58 -8.05
C LEU A 400 -19.96 9.05 -8.05
N VAL A 401 -20.89 9.38 -7.15
CA VAL A 401 -21.36 10.76 -6.99
C VAL A 401 -20.53 11.54 -5.99
N ARG A 402 -20.00 10.85 -4.96
CA ARG A 402 -19.24 11.46 -3.86
C ARG A 402 -17.82 10.90 -3.80
N TYR A 403 -16.86 11.80 -3.67
CA TYR A 403 -15.43 11.51 -3.54
C TYR A 403 -14.94 12.03 -2.20
N GLU A 404 -14.59 11.15 -1.30
CA GLU A 404 -14.08 11.49 0.03
C GLU A 404 -12.63 12.00 -0.05
N ALA A 405 -12.28 12.96 0.82
CA ALA A 405 -10.94 13.53 0.79
C ALA A 405 -9.87 12.55 1.28
N GLU A 406 -10.21 11.68 2.20
CA GLU A 406 -9.30 10.65 2.71
C GLU A 406 -9.01 9.51 1.71
N GLN A 407 -9.66 9.48 0.56
CA GLN A 407 -9.34 8.56 -0.55
C GLN A 407 -8.33 9.16 -1.53
N ALA A 408 -8.03 10.46 -1.41
CA ALA A 408 -7.12 11.15 -2.30
C ALA A 408 -5.66 10.76 -2.08
N PHE A 409 -4.87 10.83 -3.13
CA PHE A 409 -3.43 10.94 -3.01
C PHE A 409 -3.07 12.32 -2.45
N LEU A 410 -2.29 12.35 -1.37
CA LEU A 410 -1.86 13.59 -0.75
C LEU A 410 -0.37 13.81 -1.04
N ASN A 411 -0.07 14.76 -1.92
CA ASN A 411 1.31 15.12 -2.19
C ASN A 411 1.92 15.86 -0.98
N GLN A 412 3.10 15.59 -0.54
CA GLN A 412 3.72 16.07 0.72
C GLN A 412 3.19 15.39 2.01
N TYR A 413 2.43 14.28 1.89
CA TYR A 413 2.08 13.48 3.06
C TYR A 413 3.26 12.61 3.52
N ASP A 414 3.51 12.63 4.81
CA ASP A 414 4.31 11.63 5.53
C ASP A 414 3.71 11.41 6.93
N ASP A 415 3.98 10.27 7.54
CA ASP A 415 3.57 9.96 8.93
C ASP A 415 4.76 10.09 9.91
N LEU A 416 5.81 10.79 9.51
CA LEU A 416 7.00 11.01 10.32
C LEU A 416 6.77 12.12 11.34
N ALA A 417 6.95 11.80 12.63
CA ALA A 417 6.68 12.73 13.74
C ALA A 417 7.45 14.06 13.68
N LYS A 418 8.53 14.13 12.91
CA LYS A 418 9.39 15.32 12.78
C LYS A 418 8.88 16.33 11.74
N ARG A 419 8.01 15.93 10.80
CA ARG A 419 7.57 16.75 9.66
C ARG A 419 6.10 17.17 9.70
N LYS A 420 5.54 17.50 10.83
CA LYS A 420 4.12 17.84 11.04
C LYS A 420 3.62 19.11 10.29
N ARG A 421 4.18 19.48 9.14
CA ARG A 421 3.81 20.70 8.38
C ARG A 421 3.12 20.43 7.06
N GLY A 422 3.07 19.17 6.62
CA GLY A 422 2.42 18.76 5.39
C GLY A 422 0.93 18.51 5.57
N VAL A 423 0.27 18.23 4.46
CA VAL A 423 -1.10 17.75 4.41
C VAL A 423 -1.28 16.53 5.32
N ALA A 424 -2.44 16.41 5.95
CA ALA A 424 -2.69 15.33 6.91
C ALA A 424 -4.16 14.91 6.92
N PHE A 425 -4.41 13.65 7.23
CA PHE A 425 -5.74 13.15 7.59
C PHE A 425 -6.06 13.58 9.03
N MET A 426 -7.22 14.22 9.22
CA MET A 426 -7.63 14.77 10.50
C MET A 426 -9.07 14.34 10.84
N PRO A 427 -9.28 13.63 11.96
CA PRO A 427 -10.64 13.32 12.43
C PRO A 427 -11.45 14.59 12.65
N PHE A 428 -12.70 14.57 12.17
CA PHE A 428 -13.66 15.64 12.40
C PHE A 428 -15.07 15.07 12.55
N ASP A 429 -15.70 15.32 13.70
CA ASP A 429 -17.07 14.89 13.96
C ASP A 429 -18.03 15.64 13.02
N GLY A 430 -18.83 14.88 12.27
CA GLY A 430 -19.76 15.39 11.27
C GLY A 430 -19.24 15.38 9.84
N ALA A 431 -17.93 15.11 9.59
CA ALA A 431 -17.45 14.80 8.25
C ALA A 431 -18.07 13.50 7.72
N SER A 432 -18.28 13.40 6.41
CA SER A 432 -18.96 12.26 5.79
C SER A 432 -18.23 10.93 6.04
N GLY A 433 -16.90 10.95 5.94
CA GLY A 433 -16.02 9.84 6.28
C GLY A 433 -15.43 9.92 7.69
N ARG A 434 -15.97 10.77 8.59
CA ARG A 434 -15.41 11.09 9.92
C ARG A 434 -13.97 11.63 9.87
N MET A 435 -13.49 11.95 8.68
CA MET A 435 -12.14 12.37 8.40
C MET A 435 -12.19 13.59 7.49
N THR A 436 -11.20 14.45 7.59
CA THR A 436 -10.95 15.54 6.64
C THR A 436 -9.49 15.51 6.23
N VAL A 437 -9.18 16.10 5.09
CA VAL A 437 -7.80 16.40 4.70
C VAL A 437 -7.50 17.84 5.06
N ALA A 438 -6.55 18.01 5.97
CA ALA A 438 -6.16 19.28 6.55
C ALA A 438 -4.76 19.72 6.10
N ASN A 439 -4.42 20.99 6.35
CA ASN A 439 -3.13 21.60 6.03
C ASN A 439 -2.81 21.62 4.52
N LEU A 440 -3.83 21.69 3.68
CA LEU A 440 -3.67 21.86 2.24
C LEU A 440 -3.23 23.28 1.89
N GLY A 441 -2.34 23.40 0.91
CA GLY A 441 -1.90 24.70 0.39
C GLY A 441 -0.61 25.23 1.05
N GLY A 442 -0.38 26.55 0.91
CA GLY A 442 0.85 27.21 1.31
C GLY A 442 2.06 26.95 0.41
N HIS A 443 1.95 25.99 -0.50
CA HIS A 443 2.93 25.61 -1.51
C HIS A 443 2.26 24.92 -2.69
N VAL A 444 2.84 25.04 -3.88
CA VAL A 444 2.31 24.46 -5.13
C VAL A 444 2.20 22.92 -5.05
N ASP A 445 3.11 22.27 -4.34
CA ASP A 445 3.15 20.82 -4.23
C ASP A 445 2.33 20.27 -3.04
N ASN A 446 1.64 21.12 -2.29
CA ASN A 446 0.83 20.69 -1.14
C ASN A 446 -0.65 20.61 -1.53
N TYR A 447 -1.05 19.52 -2.15
CA TYR A 447 -2.40 19.29 -2.70
C TYR A 447 -2.91 17.87 -2.44
N ALA A 448 -4.23 17.72 -2.50
CA ALA A 448 -4.93 16.44 -2.60
C ALA A 448 -5.30 16.17 -4.07
N GLN A 449 -5.17 14.92 -4.55
CA GLN A 449 -5.43 14.53 -5.93
C GLN A 449 -6.27 13.25 -6.00
N TRP A 450 -7.27 13.28 -6.86
CA TRP A 450 -8.10 12.13 -7.26
C TRP A 450 -7.81 11.82 -8.72
N ASP A 451 -7.20 10.69 -9.02
CA ASP A 451 -6.81 10.27 -10.38
C ASP A 451 -7.91 9.51 -11.12
N GLU A 452 -8.94 9.08 -10.42
CA GLU A 452 -9.95 8.15 -10.93
C GLU A 452 -11.37 8.71 -10.85
N VAL A 453 -11.52 10.01 -11.09
CA VAL A 453 -12.84 10.63 -11.20
C VAL A 453 -13.43 10.30 -12.57
N TYR A 454 -14.38 9.38 -12.60
CA TYR A 454 -14.91 8.85 -13.85
C TYR A 454 -16.23 9.50 -14.23
N SER A 455 -16.35 9.86 -15.53
CA SER A 455 -17.59 10.26 -16.17
C SER A 455 -17.85 9.42 -17.40
N GLU A 456 -19.04 8.82 -17.49
CA GLU A 456 -19.41 7.96 -18.62
C GLU A 456 -19.55 8.74 -19.94
N LYS A 457 -20.05 9.97 -19.86
CA LYS A 457 -20.37 10.79 -21.06
C LYS A 457 -19.58 12.08 -21.15
N GLY A 458 -18.87 12.46 -20.09
CA GLY A 458 -18.31 13.80 -20.00
C GLY A 458 -19.40 14.89 -19.92
N GLY A 459 -19.03 16.16 -20.05
CA GLY A 459 -19.96 17.28 -20.06
C GLY A 459 -19.87 18.19 -18.85
N GLU A 460 -20.91 18.99 -18.64
CA GLU A 460 -20.99 19.95 -17.53
C GLU A 460 -21.56 19.28 -16.28
N TYR A 461 -20.87 19.48 -15.15
CA TYR A 461 -21.24 18.95 -13.83
C TYR A 461 -21.34 20.10 -12.83
N LYS A 462 -22.29 19.97 -11.91
CA LYS A 462 -22.29 20.73 -10.66
C LYS A 462 -21.37 20.03 -9.68
N MET A 463 -20.29 20.71 -9.28
CA MET A 463 -19.41 20.26 -8.21
C MET A 463 -19.80 20.97 -6.91
N THR A 464 -20.03 20.20 -5.86
CA THR A 464 -20.22 20.73 -4.50
C THR A 464 -19.07 20.24 -3.62
N ILE A 465 -18.25 21.16 -3.12
CA ILE A 465 -17.13 20.85 -2.23
C ILE A 465 -17.55 21.11 -0.80
N TYR A 466 -17.42 20.11 0.07
CA TYR A 466 -17.67 20.20 1.50
C TYR A 466 -16.36 20.42 2.23
N TYR A 467 -16.34 21.35 3.18
CA TYR A 467 -15.12 21.76 3.87
C TYR A 467 -15.38 22.22 5.29
N VAL A 468 -14.36 22.15 6.14
CA VAL A 468 -14.36 22.72 7.48
C VAL A 468 -13.49 23.96 7.49
N PRO A 469 -14.05 25.14 7.89
CA PRO A 469 -13.25 26.37 8.01
C PRO A 469 -12.10 26.20 8.99
N ILE A 470 -10.94 26.79 8.69
CA ILE A 470 -9.76 26.69 9.58
C ILE A 470 -9.72 27.79 10.66
N GLY A 471 -10.67 28.71 10.66
CA GLY A 471 -10.81 29.81 11.60
C GLY A 471 -9.95 31.03 11.23
N GLU A 472 -10.30 32.19 11.73
CA GLU A 472 -9.47 33.37 11.63
C GLU A 472 -8.28 33.25 12.60
N GLY A 473 -7.07 33.45 12.10
CA GLY A 473 -5.91 33.77 12.89
C GLY A 473 -5.00 32.66 13.40
N ARG A 474 -5.27 31.36 13.13
CA ARG A 474 -4.31 30.29 13.53
C ARG A 474 -4.29 29.12 12.56
N SER A 475 -3.28 29.04 11.73
CA SER A 475 -2.79 27.73 11.32
C SER A 475 -2.29 27.00 12.58
N ARG A 476 -2.63 25.72 12.78
CA ARG A 476 -2.08 24.90 13.90
C ARG A 476 -0.55 24.91 13.96
N TYR A 477 0.11 25.29 12.87
CA TYR A 477 1.55 25.21 12.67
C TYR A 477 2.25 26.54 12.39
N GLN A 478 1.50 27.63 12.18
CA GLN A 478 2.08 28.97 12.00
C GLN A 478 1.28 30.01 12.80
N LYS A 479 1.99 30.82 13.60
CA LYS A 479 1.44 31.96 14.34
C LYS A 479 1.03 33.15 13.44
N ARG A 480 0.74 32.91 12.15
CA ARG A 480 0.36 33.97 11.19
C ARG A 480 -1.16 33.96 11.02
N GLU A 481 -1.76 35.15 11.05
CA GLU A 481 -3.13 35.37 10.62
C GLU A 481 -3.29 34.94 9.16
N ILE A 482 -4.20 34.00 8.92
CA ILE A 482 -4.61 33.64 7.58
C ILE A 482 -5.77 34.58 7.25
N LYS A 483 -5.48 35.66 6.51
CA LYS A 483 -6.48 36.68 6.15
C LYS A 483 -7.25 36.34 4.87
N ASP A 484 -6.73 35.42 4.06
CA ASP A 484 -7.32 35.09 2.76
C ASP A 484 -7.03 33.62 2.44
N TYR A 485 -8.03 32.77 2.50
CA TYR A 485 -7.92 31.40 2.05
C TYR A 485 -8.91 31.08 0.94
N SER A 486 -8.55 30.11 0.15
CA SER A 486 -9.25 29.74 -1.06
C SER A 486 -9.03 28.28 -1.37
N ILE A 487 -9.92 27.70 -2.14
CA ILE A 487 -9.70 26.40 -2.77
C ILE A 487 -9.32 26.66 -4.23
N GLU A 488 -8.12 26.26 -4.62
CA GLU A 488 -7.73 26.14 -6.03
C GLU A 488 -8.09 24.72 -6.48
N VAL A 489 -8.90 24.63 -7.52
CA VAL A 489 -9.33 23.37 -8.13
C VAL A 489 -8.71 23.29 -9.51
N ASP A 490 -8.03 22.20 -9.80
CA ASP A 490 -7.48 21.86 -11.12
C ASP A 490 -8.20 20.60 -11.62
N ILE A 491 -8.78 20.70 -12.82
CA ILE A 491 -9.44 19.57 -13.49
C ILE A 491 -8.75 19.35 -14.83
N ASN A 492 -7.99 18.26 -14.94
CA ASN A 492 -7.25 17.90 -16.15
C ASN A 492 -6.29 18.99 -16.65
N GLY A 493 -5.79 19.85 -15.76
CA GLY A 493 -4.92 20.99 -16.08
C GLY A 493 -5.65 22.34 -16.19
N ASP A 494 -6.97 22.36 -16.21
CA ASP A 494 -7.76 23.60 -16.17
C ASP A 494 -7.99 24.02 -14.72
N MET A 495 -7.39 25.16 -14.34
CA MET A 495 -7.38 25.62 -12.96
C MET A 495 -8.27 26.84 -12.75
N PHE A 496 -9.03 26.82 -11.65
CA PHE A 496 -9.78 27.98 -11.16
C PHE A 496 -9.70 28.10 -9.63
N LYS A 497 -10.17 29.23 -9.10
CA LYS A 497 -10.05 29.56 -7.69
C LYS A 497 -11.40 29.94 -7.08
N LEU A 498 -11.78 29.23 -6.02
CA LEU A 498 -12.94 29.53 -5.21
C LEU A 498 -12.53 30.44 -4.03
N LYS A 499 -13.20 31.59 -3.93
CA LYS A 499 -12.94 32.65 -2.93
C LYS A 499 -14.20 32.89 -2.08
N ASN A 500 -14.07 33.80 -1.11
CA ASN A 500 -15.17 34.20 -0.21
C ASN A 500 -15.80 33.03 0.54
N LEU A 501 -14.95 32.10 0.97
CA LEU A 501 -15.34 30.95 1.75
C LEU A 501 -15.69 31.37 3.19
N GLU A 502 -16.60 30.62 3.82
CA GLU A 502 -16.86 30.79 5.25
C GLU A 502 -15.58 30.53 6.07
N THR A 503 -15.31 31.36 7.06
CA THR A 503 -14.08 31.32 7.86
C THR A 503 -14.29 30.86 9.29
N ASP A 504 -15.52 30.93 9.80
CA ASP A 504 -15.83 30.56 11.19
C ASP A 504 -15.92 29.04 11.35
N ARG A 505 -14.90 28.44 12.00
CA ARG A 505 -14.85 27.01 12.30
C ARG A 505 -16.02 26.51 13.17
N ALA A 506 -16.61 27.39 13.98
CA ALA A 506 -17.72 27.01 14.85
C ALA A 506 -18.99 26.64 14.06
N LYS A 507 -19.08 27.05 12.79
CA LYS A 507 -20.18 26.69 11.88
C LYS A 507 -20.09 25.24 11.35
N GLY A 508 -19.03 24.51 11.69
CA GLY A 508 -18.83 23.12 11.24
C GLY A 508 -18.66 23.02 9.72
N ILE A 509 -19.18 21.94 9.13
CA ILE A 509 -19.05 21.69 7.69
C ILE A 509 -19.82 22.74 6.89
N GLN A 510 -19.13 23.34 5.94
CA GLN A 510 -19.65 24.28 4.98
C GLN A 510 -19.58 23.69 3.58
N LYS A 511 -20.25 24.32 2.61
CA LYS A 511 -20.16 23.94 1.20
C LYS A 511 -19.97 25.12 0.29
N VAL A 512 -19.32 24.88 -0.84
CA VAL A 512 -19.21 25.79 -1.97
C VAL A 512 -19.52 25.04 -3.26
N GLU A 513 -20.26 25.68 -4.16
CA GLU A 513 -20.73 25.08 -5.41
C GLU A 513 -20.11 25.79 -6.61
N CYS A 514 -19.78 25.03 -7.66
CA CYS A 514 -19.30 25.56 -8.94
C CYS A 514 -19.72 24.62 -10.08
N SER A 515 -19.70 25.13 -11.31
CA SER A 515 -19.85 24.32 -12.51
C SER A 515 -18.47 23.92 -13.02
N VAL A 516 -18.32 22.66 -13.42
CA VAL A 516 -17.06 22.10 -13.92
C VAL A 516 -17.32 21.25 -15.16
N LYS A 517 -16.32 21.13 -16.03
CA LYS A 517 -16.41 20.29 -17.23
C LYS A 517 -15.54 19.05 -17.03
N LEU A 518 -16.13 17.87 -17.19
CA LEU A 518 -15.43 16.59 -17.21
C LEU A 518 -15.29 16.07 -18.64
N LEU A 519 -14.22 15.34 -18.88
CA LEU A 519 -14.02 14.54 -20.09
C LEU A 519 -14.74 13.20 -19.92
N GLU A 520 -15.13 12.58 -21.03
CA GLU A 520 -15.54 11.18 -21.04
C GLU A 520 -14.36 10.29 -20.57
N GLY A 521 -14.63 9.35 -19.67
CA GLY A 521 -13.63 8.51 -19.05
C GLY A 521 -13.07 9.10 -17.76
N TYR A 522 -11.79 8.85 -17.50
CA TYR A 522 -11.11 9.27 -16.27
C TYR A 522 -10.68 10.73 -16.30
N ASN A 523 -10.88 11.40 -15.20
CA ASN A 523 -10.47 12.78 -14.96
C ASN A 523 -9.57 12.85 -13.73
N VAL A 524 -8.61 13.76 -13.75
CA VAL A 524 -7.76 14.09 -12.62
C VAL A 524 -8.27 15.37 -11.98
N ILE A 525 -8.60 15.32 -10.70
CA ILE A 525 -8.99 16.50 -9.93
C ILE A 525 -7.96 16.73 -8.84
N ARG A 526 -7.45 17.97 -8.73
CA ARG A 526 -6.57 18.41 -7.65
C ARG A 526 -7.22 19.54 -6.87
N MET A 527 -7.02 19.53 -5.55
CA MET A 527 -7.42 20.62 -4.68
C MET A 527 -6.28 21.03 -3.77
N GLY A 528 -6.08 22.34 -3.62
CA GLY A 528 -5.05 22.93 -2.77
C GLY A 528 -5.15 24.45 -2.74
N SER A 529 -4.03 25.13 -2.46
CA SER A 529 -3.92 26.59 -2.59
C SER A 529 -2.44 26.98 -2.64
N ARG A 530 -1.94 27.40 -3.81
CA ARG A 530 -0.50 27.60 -4.04
C ARG A 530 0.13 28.72 -3.22
N PHE A 531 -0.61 29.76 -2.89
CA PHE A 531 -0.10 30.98 -2.25
C PHE A 531 -0.68 31.25 -0.86
N THR A 532 -1.74 30.52 -0.50
CA THR A 532 -2.44 30.65 0.77
C THR A 532 -2.89 29.26 1.22
N TRP A 533 -3.56 29.15 2.35
CA TRP A 533 -4.08 27.87 2.85
C TRP A 533 -5.48 27.61 2.30
N ALA A 534 -5.78 26.35 2.02
CA ALA A 534 -7.14 25.88 1.79
C ALA A 534 -7.80 25.50 3.13
N PRO A 535 -9.13 25.52 3.24
CA PRO A 535 -9.85 24.93 4.37
C PRO A 535 -9.62 23.41 4.41
N ASP A 536 -9.96 22.77 5.54
CA ASP A 536 -9.90 21.31 5.64
C ASP A 536 -11.01 20.71 4.74
N ILE A 537 -10.66 19.86 3.78
CA ILE A 537 -11.62 19.29 2.81
C ILE A 537 -12.21 18.00 3.40
N ASP A 538 -13.55 17.90 3.39
CA ASP A 538 -14.30 16.70 3.76
C ASP A 538 -14.49 15.78 2.53
N CYS A 539 -15.21 16.26 1.54
CA CYS A 539 -15.49 15.53 0.30
C CYS A 539 -15.92 16.49 -0.82
N PHE A 540 -16.11 15.96 -2.01
CA PHE A 540 -16.90 16.67 -3.03
C PHE A 540 -17.89 15.73 -3.70
N THR A 541 -18.97 16.33 -4.26
CA THR A 541 -19.93 15.62 -5.10
C THR A 541 -19.95 16.17 -6.51
N LEU A 542 -20.28 15.31 -7.47
CA LEU A 542 -20.43 15.62 -8.88
C LEU A 542 -21.81 15.18 -9.35
N GLU A 543 -22.60 16.13 -9.86
CA GLU A 543 -23.94 15.90 -10.40
C GLU A 543 -23.99 16.42 -11.85
N PRO A 544 -24.34 15.60 -12.87
CA PRO A 544 -24.48 16.08 -14.23
C PRO A 544 -25.51 17.22 -14.32
N LEU A 545 -25.19 18.30 -15.05
CA LEU A 545 -26.10 19.43 -15.22
C LEU A 545 -27.12 19.24 -16.35
N ASN A 546 -26.83 18.37 -17.33
CA ASN A 546 -27.74 18.05 -18.43
C ASN A 546 -28.01 16.54 -18.44
N LEU A 547 -29.17 16.15 -17.97
CA LEU A 547 -29.72 14.79 -18.06
C LEU A 547 -30.79 14.71 -19.16
N ASP A 548 -30.57 15.36 -20.31
CA ASP A 548 -31.47 15.23 -21.47
C ASP A 548 -30.95 14.20 -22.47
#